data_d9ce8f395a847ef74ecef27909e81865
#
_entry.id   d9ce8f395a847ef74ecef27909e81865
#
_cell.length_a   1.000
_cell.length_b   1.000
_cell.length_c   1.000
_cell.angle_alpha   90.00
_cell.angle_beta   90.00
_cell.angle_gamma   90.00
#
_symmetry.space_group_name_H-M   'P 1'
#
loop_
_entity.id
_entity.type
_entity.pdbx_description
1 polymer ?
#
loop_
_entity_poly.entity_id
_entity_poly.type
_entity_poly.pdbx_seq_one_letter_code
_entity_poly.pdbx_strand_id
1 'polypeptide(L)'
;MARKRKPSEGDQLALLEARTATAPLVPGIREKLKAWREDGYKGVSDTTRILLNHWFYTDHRLPSGRKFSYHYFQREAVETLIYLYEVIKLRRHKNLIETFATRSDLRLLQYDEFARYCVKMATGSGKTKVMSLAIAWQFFNAVVEARDDFAKTFLLIAPNVIVFERLRADFEGGRIFRSDPIIPPEMEIFWRDFQCYMRGEGERASSLGALYLTNVQQFYERQSGDPDEPEALTAVLGPKPSAQTGAIEDFAKRIVDRGGPVVVLNDEAHHTHDEDSEWNKIIRGLHASTRGGLAAQLDFTATPRHSKGQLFSWTVYDYPLKQAIIDGVVKRPLKGIAQGITEQRSDIASTRYQAYLAAGVERDSPGVC
;
A
#
# COMPACT_ATOMS: atom_id res chain seq x y z
N MET A 1 40.49 -26.78 15.52
CA MET A 1 39.11 -26.33 15.25
C MET A 1 39.02 -24.82 15.60
N ALA A 2 38.92 -23.94 14.62
CA ALA A 2 38.89 -22.50 14.85
C ALA A 2 37.49 -22.08 15.32
N ARG A 3 37.40 -21.45 16.51
CA ARG A 3 36.17 -20.87 17.07
C ARG A 3 35.72 -19.73 16.14
N LYS A 4 34.56 -19.88 15.47
CA LYS A 4 33.91 -18.78 14.73
C LYS A 4 33.62 -17.63 15.71
N ARG A 5 34.25 -16.49 15.50
CA ARG A 5 33.99 -15.25 16.22
C ARG A 5 32.50 -14.88 16.05
N LYS A 6 31.79 -14.59 17.14
CA LYS A 6 30.45 -13.99 17.06
C LYS A 6 30.55 -12.61 16.41
N PRO A 7 29.68 -12.27 15.43
CA PRO A 7 29.70 -10.96 14.82
C PRO A 7 29.48 -9.88 15.87
N SER A 8 30.26 -8.82 15.80
CA SER A 8 30.07 -7.62 16.63
C SER A 8 28.79 -6.88 16.24
N GLU A 9 28.32 -5.97 17.08
CA GLU A 9 27.15 -5.13 16.81
C GLU A 9 27.35 -4.30 15.53
N GLY A 10 28.58 -3.87 15.25
CA GLY A 10 28.99 -3.21 14.01
C GLY A 10 28.93 -4.13 12.79
N ASP A 11 29.31 -5.40 12.92
CA ASP A 11 29.21 -6.38 11.83
C ASP A 11 27.77 -6.73 11.49
N GLN A 12 26.85 -6.69 12.46
CA GLN A 12 25.43 -6.91 12.23
C GLN A 12 24.77 -5.71 11.53
N LEU A 13 25.16 -4.48 11.86
CA LEU A 13 24.75 -3.27 11.15
C LEU A 13 25.29 -3.25 9.71
N ALA A 14 26.59 -3.60 9.52
CA ALA A 14 27.18 -3.70 8.20
C ALA A 14 26.55 -4.80 7.32
N LEU A 15 26.16 -5.94 7.91
CA LEU A 15 25.39 -7.00 7.23
C LEU A 15 23.99 -6.56 6.84
N LEU A 16 23.34 -5.70 7.64
CA LEU A 16 22.07 -5.05 7.30
C LEU A 16 22.26 -4.01 6.19
N GLU A 17 23.37 -3.29 6.17
CA GLU A 17 23.73 -2.35 5.10
C GLU A 17 24.00 -3.05 3.78
N ALA A 18 24.74 -4.14 3.78
CA ALA A 18 25.04 -4.93 2.59
C ALA A 18 23.80 -5.63 1.99
N ARG A 19 22.71 -5.81 2.76
CA ARG A 19 21.47 -6.45 2.32
C ARG A 19 20.37 -5.48 1.89
N THR A 20 20.49 -4.19 2.14
CA THR A 20 19.55 -3.17 1.68
C THR A 20 19.95 -2.68 0.30
N ALA A 21 19.71 -3.49 -0.73
CA ALA A 21 19.78 -2.98 -2.10
C ALA A 21 18.83 -1.80 -2.23
N THR A 22 19.37 -0.61 -2.44
CA THR A 22 18.57 0.60 -2.71
C THR A 22 17.86 0.41 -4.04
N ALA A 23 16.57 0.76 -4.10
CA ALA A 23 15.83 0.70 -5.35
C ALA A 23 16.46 1.60 -6.41
N PRO A 24 16.79 1.09 -7.60
CA PRO A 24 17.68 1.75 -8.56
C PRO A 24 17.21 3.12 -9.08
N LEU A 25 15.90 3.37 -9.06
CA LEU A 25 15.33 4.65 -9.52
C LEU A 25 15.34 5.72 -8.42
N VAL A 26 15.31 5.31 -7.14
CA VAL A 26 15.07 6.20 -6.00
C VAL A 26 16.14 7.29 -5.83
N PRO A 27 17.46 7.04 -5.97
CA PRO A 27 18.46 8.09 -5.79
C PRO A 27 18.27 9.27 -6.76
N GLY A 28 18.10 8.98 -8.05
CA GLY A 28 17.90 10.01 -9.08
C GLY A 28 16.59 10.76 -8.92
N ILE A 29 15.49 10.04 -8.55
CA ILE A 29 14.21 10.68 -8.26
C ILE A 29 14.33 11.62 -7.07
N ARG A 30 14.99 11.20 -5.99
CA ARG A 30 15.15 11.96 -4.75
C ARG A 30 15.93 13.26 -4.94
N GLU A 31 16.97 13.21 -5.76
CA GLU A 31 17.74 14.40 -6.14
C GLU A 31 16.86 15.44 -6.85
N LYS A 32 16.11 15.01 -7.87
CA LYS A 32 15.19 15.88 -8.62
C LYS A 32 14.04 16.40 -7.77
N LEU A 33 13.50 15.54 -6.90
CA LEU A 33 12.43 15.90 -5.97
C LEU A 33 12.87 17.00 -5.00
N LYS A 34 14.10 16.91 -4.48
CA LYS A 34 14.66 17.94 -3.61
C LYS A 34 14.75 19.29 -4.34
N ALA A 35 15.32 19.32 -5.53
CA ALA A 35 15.41 20.53 -6.35
C ALA A 35 14.03 21.11 -6.68
N TRP A 36 13.06 20.26 -7.03
CA TRP A 36 11.69 20.68 -7.31
C TRP A 36 10.98 21.28 -6.09
N ARG A 37 11.20 20.74 -4.91
CA ARG A 37 10.69 21.30 -3.64
C ARG A 37 11.29 22.68 -3.35
N GLU A 38 12.62 22.83 -3.57
CA GLU A 38 13.33 24.11 -3.41
C GLU A 38 12.87 25.17 -4.42
N ASP A 39 12.45 24.75 -5.63
CA ASP A 39 11.84 25.60 -6.68
C ASP A 39 10.33 25.88 -6.47
N GLY A 40 9.80 25.61 -5.27
CA GLY A 40 8.42 25.93 -4.87
C GLY A 40 7.35 25.13 -5.61
N TYR A 41 7.63 23.86 -5.94
CA TYR A 41 6.68 22.94 -6.61
C TYR A 41 6.20 23.43 -7.99
N LYS A 42 7.10 23.97 -8.76
CA LYS A 42 6.80 24.47 -10.10
C LYS A 42 6.18 23.37 -10.99
N GLY A 43 5.16 23.74 -11.74
CA GLY A 43 4.51 22.86 -12.73
C GLY A 43 3.35 22.02 -12.21
N VAL A 44 2.96 22.15 -10.93
CA VAL A 44 1.71 21.57 -10.42
C VAL A 44 0.51 22.47 -10.74
N SER A 45 -0.69 21.88 -10.74
CA SER A 45 -1.96 22.60 -10.81
C SER A 45 -2.18 23.47 -9.56
N ASP A 46 -3.09 24.43 -9.66
CA ASP A 46 -3.48 25.25 -8.51
C ASP A 46 -4.11 24.38 -7.42
N THR A 47 -4.90 23.40 -7.78
CA THR A 47 -5.46 22.39 -6.89
C THR A 47 -4.37 21.64 -6.13
N THR A 48 -3.36 21.12 -6.81
CA THR A 48 -2.25 20.41 -6.19
C THR A 48 -1.44 21.34 -5.26
N ARG A 49 -1.28 22.61 -5.65
CA ARG A 49 -0.61 23.63 -4.80
C ARG A 49 -1.37 23.87 -3.51
N ILE A 50 -2.69 23.99 -3.55
CA ILE A 50 -3.55 24.12 -2.36
C ILE A 50 -3.40 22.89 -1.46
N LEU A 51 -3.45 21.68 -2.03
CA LEU A 51 -3.30 20.44 -1.28
C LEU A 51 -1.95 20.33 -0.58
N LEU A 52 -0.83 20.58 -1.30
CA LEU A 52 0.51 20.56 -0.73
C LEU A 52 0.68 21.57 0.38
N ASN A 53 0.12 22.79 0.21
CA ASN A 53 0.16 23.83 1.22
C ASN A 53 -0.65 23.42 2.47
N HIS A 54 -1.86 22.92 2.26
CA HIS A 54 -2.70 22.42 3.33
C HIS A 54 -2.00 21.30 4.12
N TRP A 55 -1.48 20.26 3.44
CA TRP A 55 -0.92 19.11 4.11
C TRP A 55 0.39 19.36 4.85
N PHE A 56 1.27 20.20 4.30
CA PHE A 56 2.66 20.26 4.75
C PHE A 56 3.10 21.61 5.30
N TYR A 57 2.32 22.67 5.09
CA TYR A 57 2.70 24.03 5.50
C TYR A 57 1.64 24.69 6.40
N THR A 58 0.48 24.07 6.59
CA THR A 58 -0.55 24.56 7.51
C THR A 58 -0.43 23.85 8.86
N ASP A 59 -0.59 24.62 9.96
CA ASP A 59 -0.65 24.05 11.30
C ASP A 59 -2.01 23.42 11.56
N HIS A 60 -2.01 22.10 11.79
CA HIS A 60 -3.21 21.33 12.07
C HIS A 60 -3.30 20.92 13.54
N ARG A 61 -4.52 20.90 14.06
CA ARG A 61 -4.86 20.32 15.35
C ARG A 61 -5.97 19.30 15.19
N LEU A 62 -5.78 18.14 15.79
CA LEU A 62 -6.82 17.13 15.87
C LEU A 62 -7.95 17.63 16.81
N PRO A 63 -9.16 17.01 16.74
CA PRO A 63 -10.25 17.33 17.66
C PRO A 63 -9.86 17.25 19.16
N SER A 64 -8.84 16.43 19.47
CA SER A 64 -8.24 16.33 20.81
C SER A 64 -7.38 17.54 21.21
N GLY A 65 -7.19 18.55 20.35
CA GLY A 65 -6.30 19.69 20.56
C GLY A 65 -4.81 19.38 20.26
N ARG A 66 -4.45 18.12 20.06
CA ARG A 66 -3.07 17.72 19.77
C ARG A 66 -2.64 18.20 18.38
N LYS A 67 -1.41 18.76 18.30
CA LYS A 67 -0.80 19.13 17.01
C LYS A 67 -0.66 17.90 16.12
N PHE A 68 -1.02 18.05 14.85
CA PHE A 68 -0.87 17.03 13.83
C PHE A 68 0.08 17.54 12.74
N SER A 69 0.95 16.68 12.27
CA SER A 69 1.76 16.92 11.06
C SER A 69 2.09 15.59 10.41
N TYR A 70 2.13 15.59 9.09
CA TYR A 70 2.65 14.45 8.35
C TYR A 70 4.16 14.34 8.56
N HIS A 71 4.66 13.12 8.65
CA HIS A 71 6.10 12.88 8.71
C HIS A 71 6.76 13.21 7.37
N TYR A 72 8.05 13.61 7.41
CA TYR A 72 8.81 13.96 6.21
C TYR A 72 8.81 12.85 5.15
N PHE A 73 8.84 11.58 5.56
CA PHE A 73 8.82 10.44 4.66
C PHE A 73 7.45 10.20 4.01
N GLN A 74 6.35 10.55 4.68
CA GLN A 74 5.00 10.51 4.10
C GLN A 74 4.84 11.62 3.06
N ARG A 75 5.33 12.82 3.38
CA ARG A 75 5.40 13.95 2.46
C ARG A 75 6.23 13.58 1.22
N GLU A 76 7.46 13.09 1.38
CA GLU A 76 8.34 12.73 0.27
C GLU A 76 7.71 11.65 -0.62
N ALA A 77 6.99 10.68 -0.04
CA ALA A 77 6.28 9.64 -0.80
C ALA A 77 5.19 10.24 -1.70
N VAL A 78 4.33 11.11 -1.16
CA VAL A 78 3.27 11.78 -1.94
C VAL A 78 3.87 12.72 -2.99
N GLU A 79 4.85 13.52 -2.62
CA GLU A 79 5.58 14.42 -3.53
C GLU A 79 6.18 13.65 -4.71
N THR A 80 6.71 12.45 -4.45
CA THR A 80 7.25 11.57 -5.52
C THR A 80 6.17 11.20 -6.52
N LEU A 81 4.99 10.79 -6.05
CA LEU A 81 3.87 10.44 -6.94
C LEU A 81 3.41 11.64 -7.76
N ILE A 82 3.26 12.80 -7.13
CA ILE A 82 2.87 14.06 -7.80
C ILE A 82 3.90 14.46 -8.84
N TYR A 83 5.18 14.49 -8.47
CA TYR A 83 6.26 14.88 -9.36
C TYR A 83 6.33 14.02 -10.62
N LEU A 84 6.30 12.69 -10.45
CA LEU A 84 6.40 11.75 -11.57
C LEU A 84 5.15 11.79 -12.47
N TYR A 85 3.97 11.84 -11.88
CA TYR A 85 2.71 11.72 -12.63
C TYR A 85 2.24 13.04 -13.23
N GLU A 86 2.26 14.12 -12.44
CA GLU A 86 1.69 15.41 -12.83
C GLU A 86 2.73 16.32 -13.49
N VAL A 87 3.92 16.45 -12.89
CA VAL A 87 4.91 17.45 -13.29
C VAL A 87 5.69 16.98 -14.51
N ILE A 88 6.42 15.87 -14.38
CA ILE A 88 7.28 15.39 -15.48
C ILE A 88 6.58 14.35 -16.37
N LYS A 89 5.40 13.88 -15.98
CA LYS A 89 4.52 12.99 -16.76
C LYS A 89 5.20 11.69 -17.23
N LEU A 90 6.09 11.14 -16.40
CA LEU A 90 6.74 9.86 -16.66
C LEU A 90 5.85 8.69 -16.24
N ARG A 91 4.83 8.42 -17.06
CA ARG A 91 3.78 7.42 -16.78
C ARG A 91 4.11 6.03 -17.34
N ARG A 92 5.20 5.90 -18.11
CA ARG A 92 5.66 4.61 -18.66
C ARG A 92 6.88 4.14 -17.91
N HIS A 93 6.89 2.88 -17.52
CA HIS A 93 8.00 2.27 -16.79
C HIS A 93 9.33 2.36 -17.56
N LYS A 94 9.28 2.14 -18.90
CA LYS A 94 10.43 2.32 -19.75
C LYS A 94 11.07 3.70 -19.59
N ASN A 95 10.26 4.76 -19.62
CA ASN A 95 10.76 6.13 -19.51
C ASN A 95 11.30 6.44 -18.09
N LEU A 96 10.73 5.82 -17.05
CA LEU A 96 11.27 5.93 -15.69
C LEU A 96 12.67 5.33 -15.61
N ILE A 97 12.87 4.14 -16.20
CA ILE A 97 14.18 3.49 -16.22
C ILE A 97 15.18 4.34 -17.01
N GLU A 98 14.83 4.77 -18.21
CA GLU A 98 15.70 5.60 -19.05
C GLU A 98 16.12 6.91 -18.37
N THR A 99 15.24 7.49 -17.53
CA THR A 99 15.49 8.78 -16.88
C THR A 99 16.25 8.65 -15.56
N PHE A 100 15.95 7.61 -14.74
CA PHE A 100 16.41 7.56 -13.36
C PHE A 100 17.22 6.33 -12.99
N ALA A 101 17.31 5.31 -13.86
CA ALA A 101 18.00 4.10 -13.47
C ALA A 101 19.51 4.32 -13.29
N THR A 102 20.01 3.90 -12.14
CA THR A 102 21.44 3.88 -11.85
C THR A 102 22.14 2.61 -12.34
N ARG A 103 21.36 1.66 -12.90
CA ARG A 103 21.80 0.35 -13.39
C ARG A 103 21.10 0.02 -14.69
N SER A 104 21.82 -0.66 -15.59
CA SER A 104 21.33 -1.04 -16.93
C SER A 104 20.62 -2.41 -16.98
N ASP A 105 20.69 -3.20 -15.90
CA ASP A 105 20.19 -4.58 -15.83
C ASP A 105 18.76 -4.70 -15.27
N LEU A 106 17.99 -3.61 -15.32
CA LEU A 106 16.60 -3.62 -14.82
C LEU A 106 15.67 -4.29 -15.82
N ARG A 107 14.88 -5.24 -15.31
CA ARG A 107 13.85 -5.90 -16.10
C ARG A 107 12.72 -4.91 -16.41
N LEU A 108 12.37 -4.76 -17.68
CA LEU A 108 11.18 -4.03 -18.11
C LEU A 108 9.91 -4.82 -17.72
N LEU A 109 8.85 -4.10 -17.42
CA LEU A 109 7.51 -4.68 -17.28
C LEU A 109 7.05 -5.23 -18.65
N GLN A 110 6.36 -6.35 -18.66
CA GLN A 110 5.72 -6.88 -19.87
C GLN A 110 4.54 -6.01 -20.31
N TYR A 111 3.89 -5.38 -19.35
CA TYR A 111 2.74 -4.51 -19.57
C TYR A 111 3.06 -3.11 -19.04
N ASP A 112 3.19 -2.14 -19.94
CA ASP A 112 3.55 -0.74 -19.65
C ASP A 112 2.52 0.21 -20.32
N GLU A 113 1.22 -0.10 -20.17
CA GLU A 113 0.14 0.67 -20.81
C GLU A 113 -0.36 1.83 -19.96
N PHE A 114 -0.15 1.78 -18.65
CA PHE A 114 -0.56 2.80 -17.68
C PHE A 114 0.56 3.07 -16.65
N ALA A 115 0.44 4.18 -15.92
CA ALA A 115 1.42 4.51 -14.88
C ALA A 115 1.43 3.44 -13.77
N ARG A 116 2.62 2.91 -13.45
CA ARG A 116 2.79 1.97 -12.34
C ARG A 116 3.94 2.42 -11.46
N TYR A 117 3.63 2.70 -10.19
CA TYR A 117 4.60 3.17 -9.21
C TYR A 117 4.54 2.32 -7.94
N CYS A 118 5.69 1.88 -7.44
CA CYS A 118 5.78 1.19 -6.17
C CYS A 118 6.40 2.11 -5.11
N VAL A 119 5.66 2.30 -4.02
CA VAL A 119 6.04 3.07 -2.84
C VAL A 119 6.43 2.08 -1.74
N LYS A 120 7.73 1.91 -1.53
CA LYS A 120 8.25 1.09 -0.45
C LYS A 120 8.29 1.89 0.84
N MET A 121 7.55 1.43 1.84
CA MET A 121 7.52 2.02 3.18
C MET A 121 7.49 0.93 4.24
N ALA A 122 8.26 1.11 5.31
CA ALA A 122 8.29 0.19 6.44
C ALA A 122 6.89 -0.05 7.01
N THR A 123 6.63 -1.25 7.52
CA THR A 123 5.37 -1.55 8.22
C THR A 123 5.24 -0.61 9.44
N GLY A 124 4.04 -0.06 9.65
CA GLY A 124 3.78 0.90 10.73
C GLY A 124 4.17 2.35 10.42
N SER A 125 4.74 2.67 9.24
CA SER A 125 5.10 4.05 8.87
C SER A 125 3.94 4.88 8.30
N GLY A 126 2.72 4.33 8.24
CA GLY A 126 1.54 5.06 7.78
C GLY A 126 1.34 5.05 6.27
N LYS A 127 1.56 3.91 5.60
CA LYS A 127 1.21 3.70 4.18
C LYS A 127 -0.21 4.18 3.86
N THR A 128 -1.19 3.85 4.72
CA THR A 128 -2.59 4.23 4.56
C THR A 128 -2.78 5.75 4.45
N LYS A 129 -2.00 6.55 5.21
CA LYS A 129 -2.04 8.02 5.09
C LYS A 129 -1.57 8.49 3.71
N VAL A 130 -0.49 7.91 3.19
CA VAL A 130 0.01 8.24 1.84
C VAL A 130 -1.00 7.85 0.76
N MET A 131 -1.66 6.68 0.90
CA MET A 131 -2.77 6.28 0.02
C MET A 131 -3.90 7.30 0.04
N SER A 132 -4.31 7.76 1.21
CA SER A 132 -5.40 8.73 1.37
C SER A 132 -5.08 10.09 0.74
N LEU A 133 -3.84 10.56 0.89
CA LEU A 133 -3.37 11.78 0.23
C LEU A 133 -3.35 11.62 -1.30
N ALA A 134 -2.90 10.46 -1.80
CA ALA A 134 -2.89 10.17 -3.23
C ALA A 134 -4.32 10.11 -3.82
N ILE A 135 -5.28 9.54 -3.09
CA ILE A 135 -6.70 9.53 -3.46
C ILE A 135 -7.24 10.96 -3.55
N ALA A 136 -7.03 11.77 -2.53
CA ALA A 136 -7.50 13.16 -2.50
C ALA A 136 -6.88 13.98 -3.65
N TRP A 137 -5.57 13.85 -3.88
CA TRP A 137 -4.87 14.52 -4.98
C TRP A 137 -5.45 14.15 -6.34
N GLN A 138 -5.65 12.88 -6.63
CA GLN A 138 -6.22 12.42 -7.89
C GLN A 138 -7.65 12.93 -8.06
N PHE A 139 -8.48 12.76 -7.04
CA PHE A 139 -9.88 13.16 -7.07
C PHE A 139 -10.06 14.65 -7.32
N PHE A 140 -9.36 15.50 -6.56
CA PHE A 140 -9.54 16.96 -6.70
C PHE A 140 -9.02 17.48 -8.04
N ASN A 141 -7.92 16.94 -8.57
CA ASN A 141 -7.48 17.32 -9.92
C ASN A 141 -8.49 16.90 -10.99
N ALA A 142 -9.11 15.74 -10.84
CA ALA A 142 -10.14 15.28 -11.77
C ALA A 142 -11.42 16.13 -11.71
N VAL A 143 -11.78 16.65 -10.53
CA VAL A 143 -13.05 17.36 -10.31
C VAL A 143 -12.90 18.86 -10.46
N VAL A 144 -11.91 19.47 -9.78
CA VAL A 144 -11.74 20.92 -9.72
C VAL A 144 -11.07 21.45 -10.97
N GLU A 145 -10.02 20.76 -11.46
CA GLU A 145 -9.29 21.13 -12.68
C GLU A 145 -9.91 20.52 -13.94
N ALA A 146 -10.96 19.69 -13.79
CA ALA A 146 -11.62 18.97 -14.89
C ALA A 146 -10.62 18.16 -15.76
N ARG A 147 -9.60 17.56 -15.14
CA ARG A 147 -8.54 16.86 -15.85
C ARG A 147 -8.93 15.42 -16.14
N ASP A 148 -9.04 15.07 -17.39
CA ASP A 148 -9.42 13.72 -17.87
C ASP A 148 -8.33 12.66 -17.64
N ASP A 149 -7.11 13.07 -17.32
CA ASP A 149 -5.99 12.17 -17.01
C ASP A 149 -5.89 11.83 -15.52
N PHE A 150 -6.79 12.37 -14.68
CA PHE A 150 -6.92 12.08 -13.25
C PHE A 150 -8.19 11.28 -12.95
N ALA A 151 -8.18 10.53 -11.85
CA ALA A 151 -9.25 9.61 -11.51
C ALA A 151 -10.23 10.16 -10.47
N LYS A 152 -11.51 9.82 -10.65
CA LYS A 152 -12.59 9.98 -9.65
C LYS A 152 -12.96 8.64 -9.02
N THR A 153 -12.49 7.54 -9.59
CA THR A 153 -12.80 6.17 -9.18
C THR A 153 -11.53 5.45 -8.74
N PHE A 154 -11.62 4.82 -7.58
CA PHE A 154 -10.48 4.17 -6.94
C PHE A 154 -10.83 2.73 -6.56
N LEU A 155 -9.91 1.82 -6.77
CA LEU A 155 -9.99 0.44 -6.32
C LEU A 155 -8.83 0.18 -5.36
N LEU A 156 -9.12 -0.02 -4.08
CA LEU A 156 -8.13 -0.39 -3.07
C LEU A 156 -8.22 -1.89 -2.80
N ILE A 157 -7.12 -2.59 -3.01
CA ILE A 157 -7.05 -4.04 -2.93
C ILE A 157 -6.16 -4.46 -1.77
N ALA A 158 -6.73 -5.24 -0.85
CA ALA A 158 -6.02 -5.91 0.23
C ALA A 158 -5.63 -7.34 -0.17
N PRO A 159 -4.47 -7.86 0.24
CA PRO A 159 -4.04 -9.22 -0.12
C PRO A 159 -4.84 -10.31 0.61
N ASN A 160 -5.36 -10.03 1.78
CA ASN A 160 -6.10 -10.98 2.61
C ASN A 160 -7.11 -10.28 3.52
N VAL A 161 -7.91 -11.08 4.25
CA VAL A 161 -8.97 -10.58 5.14
C VAL A 161 -8.42 -9.73 6.29
N ILE A 162 -7.27 -10.08 6.87
CA ILE A 162 -6.69 -9.34 8.02
C ILE A 162 -6.29 -7.92 7.59
N VAL A 163 -5.65 -7.79 6.44
CA VAL A 163 -5.29 -6.48 5.88
C VAL A 163 -6.54 -5.71 5.45
N PHE A 164 -7.53 -6.42 4.89
CA PHE A 164 -8.83 -5.82 4.54
C PHE A 164 -9.52 -5.21 5.76
N GLU A 165 -9.65 -5.92 6.87
CA GLU A 165 -10.30 -5.41 8.09
C GLU A 165 -9.55 -4.20 8.69
N ARG A 166 -8.21 -4.19 8.61
CA ARG A 166 -7.42 -3.03 9.00
C ARG A 166 -7.72 -1.82 8.13
N LEU A 167 -7.73 -1.97 6.80
CA LEU A 167 -8.05 -0.89 5.86
C LEU A 167 -9.51 -0.45 5.99
N ARG A 168 -10.43 -1.41 6.21
CA ARG A 168 -11.83 -1.11 6.49
C ARG A 168 -11.97 -0.18 7.68
N ALA A 169 -11.24 -0.42 8.78
CA ALA A 169 -11.26 0.45 9.95
C ALA A 169 -10.90 1.91 9.64
N ASP A 170 -10.02 2.14 8.66
CA ASP A 170 -9.61 3.47 8.24
C ASP A 170 -10.57 4.11 7.21
N PHE A 171 -11.02 3.33 6.22
CA PHE A 171 -11.76 3.85 5.05
C PHE A 171 -13.29 3.76 5.16
N GLU A 172 -13.84 2.88 6.02
CA GLU A 172 -15.29 2.72 6.17
C GLU A 172 -15.96 4.06 6.52
N GLY A 173 -16.95 4.43 5.71
CA GLY A 173 -17.63 5.72 5.81
C GLY A 173 -16.69 6.93 5.62
N GLY A 174 -15.52 6.77 5.06
CA GLY A 174 -14.54 7.85 4.84
C GLY A 174 -13.86 8.34 6.13
N ARG A 175 -13.72 7.48 7.14
CA ARG A 175 -13.21 7.87 8.48
C ARG A 175 -11.86 8.57 8.43
N ILE A 176 -10.89 8.05 7.70
CA ILE A 176 -9.54 8.62 7.62
C ILE A 176 -9.54 10.04 7.05
N PHE A 177 -10.42 10.33 6.09
CA PHE A 177 -10.56 11.66 5.48
C PHE A 177 -11.18 12.70 6.42
N ARG A 178 -11.81 12.26 7.52
CA ARG A 178 -12.34 13.13 8.57
C ARG A 178 -11.47 13.21 9.81
N SER A 179 -10.71 12.14 10.10
CA SER A 179 -9.84 12.08 11.28
C SER A 179 -8.52 12.80 11.08
N ASP A 180 -8.02 12.79 9.85
CA ASP A 180 -6.77 13.45 9.47
C ASP A 180 -7.06 14.69 8.60
N PRO A 181 -6.22 15.73 8.63
CA PRO A 181 -6.41 16.93 7.82
C PRO A 181 -6.02 16.68 6.35
N ILE A 182 -6.82 15.84 5.66
CA ILE A 182 -6.59 15.47 4.27
C ILE A 182 -7.30 16.45 3.33
N ILE A 183 -8.51 16.85 3.69
CA ILE A 183 -9.38 17.66 2.85
C ILE A 183 -9.28 19.13 3.27
N PRO A 184 -8.83 20.03 2.38
CA PRO A 184 -8.86 21.47 2.66
C PRO A 184 -10.30 21.95 2.85
N PRO A 185 -10.57 22.88 3.81
CA PRO A 185 -11.92 23.36 4.05
C PRO A 185 -12.62 23.94 2.81
N GLU A 186 -11.89 24.62 1.95
CA GLU A 186 -12.37 25.20 0.70
C GLU A 186 -12.77 24.14 -0.34
N MET A 187 -12.31 22.90 -0.21
CA MET A 187 -12.59 21.79 -1.11
C MET A 187 -13.63 20.81 -0.56
N GLU A 188 -14.11 21.00 0.68
CA GLU A 188 -15.09 20.10 1.30
C GLU A 188 -16.37 19.93 0.50
N ILE A 189 -16.80 20.98 -0.22
CA ILE A 189 -18.02 20.93 -1.04
C ILE A 189 -17.95 19.85 -2.10
N PHE A 190 -16.80 19.64 -2.72
CA PHE A 190 -16.58 18.58 -3.71
C PHE A 190 -16.44 17.20 -3.06
N TRP A 191 -15.88 17.18 -1.83
CA TRP A 191 -15.64 15.92 -1.11
C TRP A 191 -16.92 15.31 -0.54
N ARG A 192 -17.96 16.10 -0.28
CA ARG A 192 -19.25 15.60 0.26
C ARG A 192 -19.88 14.53 -0.60
N ASP A 193 -19.62 14.53 -1.88
CA ASP A 193 -20.12 13.54 -2.84
C ASP A 193 -19.08 12.47 -3.20
N PHE A 194 -18.10 12.25 -2.32
CA PHE A 194 -17.16 11.14 -2.42
C PHE A 194 -17.58 10.01 -1.48
N GLN A 195 -17.74 8.80 -2.02
CA GLN A 195 -18.22 7.64 -1.26
C GLN A 195 -17.15 6.55 -1.15
N CYS A 196 -17.11 5.91 0.02
CA CYS A 196 -16.27 4.73 0.26
C CYS A 196 -17.18 3.50 0.38
N TYR A 197 -17.03 2.57 -0.53
CA TYR A 197 -17.80 1.33 -0.56
C TYR A 197 -16.94 0.18 -0.08
N MET A 198 -17.42 -0.49 0.95
CA MET A 198 -16.82 -1.71 1.46
C MET A 198 -17.40 -2.93 0.75
N ARG A 199 -16.69 -4.03 0.82
CA ARG A 199 -17.18 -5.32 0.32
C ARG A 199 -18.60 -5.59 0.80
N GLY A 200 -19.50 -5.95 -0.13
CA GLY A 200 -20.89 -6.30 0.19
C GLY A 200 -21.85 -5.11 0.32
N GLU A 201 -21.37 -3.89 0.19
CA GLU A 201 -22.22 -2.70 0.17
C GLU A 201 -22.73 -2.40 -1.23
N GLY A 202 -24.06 -2.20 -1.34
CA GLY A 202 -24.70 -1.71 -2.56
C GLY A 202 -24.44 -0.22 -2.77
N GLU A 203 -24.40 0.21 -4.03
CA GLU A 203 -24.32 1.63 -4.38
C GLU A 203 -25.70 2.26 -4.15
N ARG A 204 -25.76 3.23 -3.23
CA ARG A 204 -27.03 3.84 -2.83
C ARG A 204 -27.46 4.99 -3.74
N ALA A 205 -26.51 5.64 -4.38
CA ALA A 205 -26.72 6.74 -5.34
C ALA A 205 -25.48 6.93 -6.20
N SER A 206 -25.64 7.60 -7.37
CA SER A 206 -24.49 8.04 -8.15
C SER A 206 -23.71 9.08 -7.33
N SER A 207 -22.41 8.86 -7.13
CA SER A 207 -21.52 9.79 -6.44
C SER A 207 -20.52 10.39 -7.43
N LEU A 208 -20.03 11.60 -7.12
CA LEU A 208 -19.02 12.27 -7.94
C LEU A 208 -17.69 11.49 -7.94
N GLY A 209 -17.32 10.92 -6.80
CA GLY A 209 -16.17 10.05 -6.65
C GLY A 209 -16.46 8.82 -5.81
N ALA A 210 -15.72 7.74 -6.06
CA ALA A 210 -15.89 6.49 -5.34
C ALA A 210 -14.58 5.76 -5.06
N LEU A 211 -14.43 5.25 -3.84
CA LEU A 211 -13.41 4.29 -3.44
C LEU A 211 -14.08 2.95 -3.17
N TYR A 212 -13.62 1.90 -3.84
CA TYR A 212 -14.05 0.52 -3.62
C TYR A 212 -12.93 -0.24 -2.90
N LEU A 213 -13.20 -0.73 -1.70
CA LEU A 213 -12.27 -1.55 -0.91
C LEU A 213 -12.64 -3.03 -0.98
N THR A 214 -11.71 -3.84 -1.48
CA THR A 214 -11.89 -5.28 -1.64
C THR A 214 -10.64 -6.07 -1.22
N ASN A 215 -10.76 -7.40 -1.18
CA ASN A 215 -9.61 -8.29 -1.03
C ASN A 215 -9.51 -9.25 -2.24
N VAL A 216 -8.29 -9.76 -2.46
CA VAL A 216 -7.99 -10.64 -3.60
C VAL A 216 -8.74 -11.97 -3.55
N GLN A 217 -8.95 -12.53 -2.37
CA GLN A 217 -9.58 -13.84 -2.23
C GLN A 217 -10.95 -13.90 -2.91
N GLN A 218 -11.64 -12.75 -3.01
CA GLN A 218 -12.93 -12.67 -3.72
C GLN A 218 -12.84 -12.99 -5.20
N PHE A 219 -11.72 -12.67 -5.83
CA PHE A 219 -11.54 -12.93 -7.25
C PHE A 219 -11.23 -14.41 -7.51
N TYR A 220 -10.67 -15.11 -6.51
CA TYR A 220 -10.39 -16.56 -6.59
C TYR A 220 -11.63 -17.41 -6.31
N GLU A 221 -12.51 -17.01 -5.40
CA GLU A 221 -13.74 -17.74 -5.05
C GLU A 221 -14.71 -17.90 -6.23
N ARG A 222 -14.58 -17.08 -7.29
CA ARG A 222 -15.37 -17.18 -8.51
C ARG A 222 -14.93 -18.28 -9.47
N GLN A 223 -13.67 -18.69 -9.41
CA GLN A 223 -13.14 -19.71 -10.34
C GLN A 223 -13.21 -21.12 -9.77
N SER A 224 -13.33 -21.27 -8.46
CA SER A 224 -13.46 -22.55 -7.79
C SER A 224 -14.94 -22.97 -7.57
N GLY A 225 -15.73 -22.84 -8.60
CA GLY A 225 -16.96 -23.62 -8.74
C GLY A 225 -16.58 -25.06 -9.15
N ASP A 226 -15.73 -25.71 -8.34
CA ASP A 226 -15.32 -27.08 -8.56
C ASP A 226 -16.48 -28.00 -8.17
N PRO A 227 -17.02 -28.83 -9.10
CA PRO A 227 -18.09 -29.75 -8.79
C PRO A 227 -17.66 -30.94 -7.89
N ASP A 228 -16.37 -31.04 -7.54
CA ASP A 228 -15.78 -32.15 -6.78
C ASP A 228 -15.33 -31.79 -5.35
N GLU A 229 -16.01 -30.89 -4.62
CA GLU A 229 -15.80 -30.82 -3.17
C GLU A 229 -16.35 -32.12 -2.50
N PRO A 230 -15.53 -32.80 -1.66
CA PRO A 230 -15.96 -34.06 -1.04
C PRO A 230 -17.21 -33.82 -0.19
N GLU A 231 -18.29 -34.56 -0.46
CA GLU A 231 -19.54 -34.57 0.32
C GLU A 231 -19.36 -34.74 1.84
N ALA A 232 -18.21 -35.29 2.26
CA ALA A 232 -17.85 -35.46 3.67
C ALA A 232 -17.64 -34.14 4.43
N LEU A 233 -17.23 -33.04 3.77
CA LEU A 233 -17.06 -31.75 4.45
C LEU A 233 -18.40 -31.04 4.68
N THR A 234 -19.32 -31.19 3.73
CA THR A 234 -20.66 -30.60 3.81
C THR A 234 -21.52 -31.29 4.88
N ALA A 235 -21.28 -32.56 5.16
CA ALA A 235 -21.97 -33.30 6.21
C ALA A 235 -21.57 -32.89 7.62
N VAL A 236 -20.36 -32.38 7.83
CA VAL A 236 -19.83 -31.98 9.15
C VAL A 236 -20.11 -30.49 9.45
N LEU A 237 -20.11 -29.63 8.45
CA LEU A 237 -20.25 -28.18 8.60
C LEU A 237 -21.66 -27.65 8.31
N GLY A 238 -22.58 -28.53 7.92
CA GLY A 238 -23.89 -28.16 7.44
C GLY A 238 -23.87 -27.61 6.01
N PRO A 239 -25.04 -27.45 5.35
CA PRO A 239 -25.09 -26.84 4.03
C PRO A 239 -24.49 -25.44 4.12
N LYS A 240 -23.50 -25.14 3.26
CA LYS A 240 -23.03 -23.75 3.07
C LYS A 240 -24.26 -22.86 3.06
N PRO A 241 -24.34 -21.79 3.91
CA PRO A 241 -25.40 -20.82 3.75
C PRO A 241 -25.38 -20.48 2.27
N SER A 242 -26.52 -20.65 1.60
CA SER A 242 -26.66 -20.31 0.18
C SER A 242 -26.05 -18.92 0.06
N ALA A 243 -24.86 -18.86 -0.49
CA ALA A 243 -24.18 -17.60 -0.71
C ALA A 243 -25.27 -16.78 -1.36
N GLN A 244 -25.61 -15.66 -0.77
CA GLN A 244 -26.48 -14.70 -1.41
C GLN A 244 -25.74 -14.26 -2.66
N THR A 245 -25.80 -15.11 -3.66
CA THR A 245 -25.17 -15.02 -4.99
C THR A 245 -25.72 -13.81 -5.75
N GLY A 246 -26.68 -13.09 -5.16
CA GLY A 246 -27.23 -11.86 -5.69
C GLY A 246 -26.55 -10.58 -5.23
N ALA A 247 -25.56 -10.61 -4.32
CA ALA A 247 -25.01 -9.40 -3.73
C ALA A 247 -23.47 -9.32 -3.76
N ILE A 248 -22.76 -10.21 -4.45
CA ILE A 248 -21.41 -9.92 -4.88
C ILE A 248 -21.55 -9.09 -6.16
N GLU A 249 -22.06 -7.89 -6.01
CA GLU A 249 -21.97 -6.90 -7.06
C GLU A 249 -20.50 -6.78 -7.45
N ASP A 250 -20.27 -7.03 -8.69
CA ASP A 250 -18.96 -7.00 -9.30
C ASP A 250 -18.44 -5.57 -9.21
N PHE A 251 -17.60 -5.28 -8.22
CA PHE A 251 -16.95 -3.97 -8.15
C PHE A 251 -16.29 -3.60 -9.49
N ALA A 252 -15.75 -4.58 -10.20
CA ALA A 252 -15.21 -4.36 -11.53
C ALA A 252 -16.30 -3.85 -12.49
N LYS A 253 -17.49 -4.45 -12.48
CA LYS A 253 -18.62 -3.97 -13.30
C LYS A 253 -19.05 -2.57 -12.90
N ARG A 254 -19.22 -2.29 -11.62
CA ARG A 254 -19.60 -0.96 -11.12
C ARG A 254 -18.58 0.11 -11.51
N ILE A 255 -17.27 -0.20 -11.41
CA ILE A 255 -16.19 0.68 -11.82
C ILE A 255 -16.25 0.95 -13.33
N VAL A 256 -16.48 -0.09 -14.14
CA VAL A 256 -16.63 0.04 -15.60
C VAL A 256 -17.85 0.89 -15.96
N ASP A 257 -18.98 0.66 -15.32
CA ASP A 257 -20.25 1.38 -15.55
C ASP A 257 -20.13 2.88 -15.18
N ARG A 258 -19.30 3.23 -14.18
CA ARG A 258 -19.01 4.65 -13.85
C ARG A 258 -18.22 5.37 -14.95
N GLY A 259 -17.39 4.64 -15.67
CA GLY A 259 -16.51 5.20 -16.69
C GLY A 259 -15.41 6.11 -16.13
N GLY A 260 -14.59 6.66 -17.03
CA GLY A 260 -13.46 7.52 -16.69
C GLY A 260 -12.24 6.74 -16.19
N PRO A 261 -11.11 7.43 -16.02
CA PRO A 261 -9.88 6.78 -15.53
C PRO A 261 -10.03 6.27 -14.10
N VAL A 262 -9.34 5.18 -13.80
CA VAL A 262 -9.34 4.52 -12.49
C VAL A 262 -7.94 4.50 -11.90
N VAL A 263 -7.80 4.72 -10.59
CA VAL A 263 -6.57 4.42 -9.87
C VAL A 263 -6.76 3.14 -9.07
N VAL A 264 -5.86 2.18 -9.28
CA VAL A 264 -5.77 0.97 -8.46
C VAL A 264 -4.67 1.16 -7.42
N LEU A 265 -5.01 0.94 -6.14
CA LEU A 265 -4.07 0.94 -5.03
C LEU A 265 -3.96 -0.49 -4.49
N ASN A 266 -2.74 -1.01 -4.40
CA ASN A 266 -2.48 -2.33 -3.82
C ASN A 266 -1.76 -2.16 -2.48
N ASP A 267 -2.37 -2.59 -1.38
CA ASP A 267 -1.63 -2.71 -0.11
C ASP A 267 -0.94 -4.07 -0.04
N GLU A 268 0.24 -4.09 0.58
CA GLU A 268 1.15 -5.24 0.63
C GLU A 268 1.38 -5.88 -0.77
N ALA A 269 1.66 -5.03 -1.75
CA ALA A 269 1.75 -5.38 -3.18
C ALA A 269 2.81 -6.44 -3.53
N HIS A 270 3.64 -6.87 -2.57
CA HIS A 270 4.56 -7.99 -2.78
C HIS A 270 3.83 -9.33 -3.03
N HIS A 271 2.54 -9.41 -2.77
CA HIS A 271 1.70 -10.54 -3.17
C HIS A 271 1.26 -10.46 -4.65
N THR A 272 1.44 -9.32 -5.32
CA THR A 272 1.06 -9.10 -6.74
C THR A 272 2.22 -9.22 -7.72
N HIS A 273 3.34 -9.78 -7.27
CA HIS A 273 4.62 -9.73 -7.98
C HIS A 273 4.71 -10.60 -9.24
N ASP A 274 3.79 -11.54 -9.42
CA ASP A 274 3.73 -12.39 -10.61
C ASP A 274 2.85 -11.70 -11.68
N GLU A 275 3.46 -11.36 -12.81
CA GLU A 275 2.78 -10.69 -13.91
C GLU A 275 1.64 -11.55 -14.51
N ASP A 276 1.74 -12.88 -14.40
CA ASP A 276 0.74 -13.84 -14.86
C ASP A 276 -0.29 -14.16 -13.76
N SER A 277 -0.17 -13.56 -12.57
CA SER A 277 -1.14 -13.77 -11.50
C SER A 277 -2.53 -13.32 -11.91
N GLU A 278 -3.56 -13.98 -11.38
CA GLU A 278 -4.96 -13.59 -11.58
C GLU A 278 -5.20 -12.13 -11.18
N TRP A 279 -4.50 -11.66 -10.16
CA TRP A 279 -4.54 -10.27 -9.73
C TRP A 279 -4.18 -9.30 -10.87
N ASN A 280 -3.04 -9.51 -11.52
CA ASN A 280 -2.62 -8.67 -12.63
C ASN A 280 -3.52 -8.82 -13.85
N LYS A 281 -4.08 -10.00 -14.10
CA LYS A 281 -5.07 -10.22 -15.15
C LYS A 281 -6.33 -9.39 -14.92
N ILE A 282 -6.81 -9.33 -13.68
CA ILE A 282 -7.97 -8.52 -13.29
C ILE A 282 -7.70 -7.03 -13.50
N ILE A 283 -6.54 -6.54 -13.06
CA ILE A 283 -6.15 -5.14 -13.24
C ILE A 283 -6.06 -4.78 -14.73
N ARG A 284 -5.46 -5.64 -15.55
CA ARG A 284 -5.41 -5.44 -17.01
C ARG A 284 -6.80 -5.51 -17.66
N GLY A 285 -7.64 -6.45 -17.22
CA GLY A 285 -9.02 -6.54 -17.67
C GLY A 285 -9.81 -5.27 -17.34
N LEU A 286 -9.63 -4.71 -16.15
CA LEU A 286 -10.22 -3.46 -15.75
C LEU A 286 -9.72 -2.30 -16.63
N HIS A 287 -8.41 -2.23 -16.92
CA HIS A 287 -7.84 -1.24 -17.83
C HIS A 287 -8.49 -1.31 -19.22
N ALA A 288 -8.60 -2.52 -19.78
CA ALA A 288 -9.16 -2.72 -21.10
C ALA A 288 -10.68 -2.42 -21.19
N SER A 289 -11.42 -2.67 -20.10
CA SER A 289 -12.89 -2.55 -20.08
C SER A 289 -13.39 -1.18 -19.66
N THR A 290 -12.57 -0.38 -18.97
CA THR A 290 -12.98 0.95 -18.47
C THR A 290 -12.71 2.02 -19.50
N ARG A 291 -13.70 2.87 -19.74
CA ARG A 291 -13.51 4.05 -20.60
C ARG A 291 -12.48 4.98 -19.97
N GLY A 292 -11.37 5.23 -20.65
CA GLY A 292 -10.22 5.99 -20.13
C GLY A 292 -9.17 5.12 -19.44
N GLY A 293 -9.44 3.84 -19.21
CA GLY A 293 -8.48 2.88 -18.67
C GLY A 293 -8.04 3.17 -17.23
N LEU A 294 -6.84 2.72 -16.86
CA LEU A 294 -6.22 3.06 -15.59
C LEU A 294 -5.40 4.34 -15.73
N ALA A 295 -5.65 5.30 -14.85
CA ALA A 295 -4.79 6.46 -14.66
C ALA A 295 -3.44 6.02 -14.07
N ALA A 296 -3.50 5.22 -13.01
CA ALA A 296 -2.30 4.66 -12.37
C ALA A 296 -2.61 3.39 -11.57
N GLN A 297 -1.58 2.56 -11.41
CA GLN A 297 -1.49 1.53 -10.39
C GLN A 297 -0.43 1.96 -9.37
N LEU A 298 -0.84 2.06 -8.09
CA LEU A 298 0.00 2.44 -6.97
C LEU A 298 0.20 1.24 -6.05
N ASP A 299 1.41 0.70 -6.04
CA ASP A 299 1.79 -0.48 -5.27
C ASP A 299 2.44 -0.03 -3.95
N PHE A 300 1.83 -0.36 -2.81
CA PHE A 300 2.38 -0.06 -1.48
C PHE A 300 2.85 -1.34 -0.79
N THR A 301 4.10 -1.35 -0.33
CA THR A 301 4.65 -2.52 0.37
C THR A 301 5.89 -2.17 1.20
N ALA A 302 6.18 -2.94 2.23
CA ALA A 302 7.45 -2.86 2.95
C ALA A 302 8.56 -3.66 2.25
N THR A 303 8.19 -4.65 1.43
CA THR A 303 9.12 -5.61 0.80
C THR A 303 8.84 -5.77 -0.69
N PRO A 304 9.20 -4.78 -1.55
CA PRO A 304 8.91 -4.81 -2.98
C PRO A 304 9.83 -5.79 -3.71
N ARG A 305 9.60 -7.07 -3.52
CA ARG A 305 10.43 -8.13 -4.10
C ARG A 305 9.57 -9.19 -4.80
N HIS A 306 10.07 -9.64 -5.94
CA HIS A 306 9.59 -10.85 -6.59
C HIS A 306 9.92 -12.10 -5.76
N SER A 307 9.25 -13.22 -6.03
CA SER A 307 9.51 -14.52 -5.37
C SER A 307 10.99 -14.94 -5.41
N LYS A 308 11.71 -14.57 -6.47
CA LYS A 308 13.15 -14.81 -6.63
C LYS A 308 14.05 -13.79 -5.94
N GLY A 309 13.48 -12.87 -5.13
CA GLY A 309 14.23 -11.90 -4.32
C GLY A 309 14.65 -10.61 -5.04
N GLN A 310 14.43 -10.46 -6.34
CA GLN A 310 14.71 -9.23 -7.08
C GLN A 310 13.73 -8.13 -6.68
N LEU A 311 14.23 -6.88 -6.54
CA LEU A 311 13.38 -5.72 -6.28
C LEU A 311 12.47 -5.42 -7.48
N PHE A 312 11.28 -4.88 -7.19
CA PHE A 312 10.41 -4.33 -8.21
C PHE A 312 11.10 -3.17 -8.93
N SER A 313 11.28 -3.30 -10.25
CA SER A 313 11.97 -2.30 -11.06
C SER A 313 11.21 -0.96 -11.16
N TRP A 314 9.91 -0.94 -10.81
CA TRP A 314 9.07 0.26 -10.73
C TRP A 314 8.99 0.86 -9.32
N THR A 315 9.94 0.53 -8.43
CA THR A 315 10.03 1.14 -7.10
C THR A 315 10.58 2.56 -7.22
N VAL A 316 9.71 3.55 -6.98
CA VAL A 316 10.00 4.98 -7.14
C VAL A 316 10.30 5.67 -5.82
N TYR A 317 9.94 5.08 -4.70
CA TYR A 317 10.15 5.60 -3.35
C TYR A 317 10.58 4.49 -2.38
N ASP A 318 11.50 4.80 -1.46
CA ASP A 318 12.02 3.85 -0.47
C ASP A 318 12.22 4.50 0.91
N TYR A 319 11.38 4.09 1.88
CA TYR A 319 11.59 4.37 3.31
C TYR A 319 11.77 3.05 4.06
N PRO A 320 13.03 2.60 4.21
CA PRO A 320 13.33 1.27 4.73
C PRO A 320 13.13 1.17 6.24
N LEU A 321 12.92 -0.07 6.74
CA LEU A 321 12.74 -0.35 8.17
C LEU A 321 13.89 0.19 9.03
N LYS A 322 15.14 0.14 8.55
CA LYS A 322 16.30 0.69 9.26
C LYS A 322 16.11 2.19 9.55
N GLN A 323 15.68 2.96 8.55
CA GLN A 323 15.44 4.39 8.72
C GLN A 323 14.26 4.64 9.65
N ALA A 324 13.18 3.85 9.53
CA ALA A 324 12.01 3.96 10.41
C ALA A 324 12.34 3.69 11.90
N ILE A 325 13.30 2.80 12.16
CA ILE A 325 13.80 2.56 13.52
C ILE A 325 14.67 3.73 14.02
N ILE A 326 15.54 4.27 13.16
CA ILE A 326 16.39 5.43 13.49
C ILE A 326 15.52 6.64 13.81
N ASP A 327 14.48 6.89 13.03
CA ASP A 327 13.53 7.99 13.21
C ASP A 327 12.56 7.78 14.40
N GLY A 328 12.63 6.63 15.07
CA GLY A 328 11.76 6.30 16.20
C GLY A 328 10.30 6.04 15.85
N VAL A 329 9.99 5.87 14.56
CA VAL A 329 8.63 5.60 14.05
C VAL A 329 8.21 4.16 14.30
N VAL A 330 9.16 3.23 14.20
CA VAL A 330 8.96 1.80 14.42
C VAL A 330 9.85 1.34 15.57
N LYS A 331 9.30 0.54 16.47
CA LYS A 331 10.04 -0.01 17.59
C LYS A 331 11.17 -0.92 17.10
N ARG A 332 12.34 -0.83 17.74
CA ARG A 332 13.46 -1.74 17.48
C ARG A 332 13.02 -3.18 17.81
N PRO A 333 13.14 -4.13 16.88
CA PRO A 333 12.84 -5.52 17.19
C PRO A 333 13.86 -6.06 18.21
N LEU A 334 13.36 -6.60 19.31
CA LEU A 334 14.19 -7.26 20.33
C LEU A 334 14.17 -8.76 20.06
N LYS A 335 15.34 -9.37 19.95
CA LYS A 335 15.47 -10.82 19.90
C LYS A 335 15.58 -11.33 21.32
N GLY A 336 14.51 -11.95 21.84
CA GLY A 336 14.56 -12.70 23.08
C GLY A 336 15.46 -13.93 22.90
N ILE A 337 16.48 -14.07 23.74
CA ILE A 337 17.28 -15.31 23.83
C ILE A 337 16.88 -15.96 25.14
N ALA A 338 16.13 -17.05 25.07
CA ALA A 338 15.82 -17.84 26.24
C ALA A 338 17.11 -18.63 26.66
N GLN A 339 17.69 -18.28 27.79
CA GLN A 339 18.79 -19.06 28.37
C GLN A 339 18.19 -20.23 29.16
N GLY A 340 18.71 -21.45 28.95
CA GLY A 340 18.30 -22.63 29.71
C GLY A 340 17.19 -23.48 29.10
N ILE A 341 16.71 -23.16 27.90
CA ILE A 341 15.85 -24.08 27.13
C ILE A 341 16.76 -25.01 26.33
N THR A 342 16.79 -26.26 26.69
CA THR A 342 17.37 -27.34 25.86
C THR A 342 16.46 -27.40 24.61
N GLU A 343 16.99 -27.07 23.42
CA GLU A 343 16.24 -27.26 22.19
C GLU A 343 15.85 -28.72 22.03
N GLN A 344 14.66 -29.07 22.44
CA GLN A 344 14.03 -30.27 21.92
C GLN A 344 13.77 -30.02 20.45
N ARG A 345 14.47 -30.78 19.60
CA ARG A 345 14.18 -30.83 18.16
C ARG A 345 12.77 -31.37 17.95
N SER A 346 11.75 -30.52 18.05
CA SER A 346 10.44 -30.85 17.55
C SER A 346 10.31 -30.22 16.19
N ASP A 347 10.01 -31.01 15.18
CA ASP A 347 9.80 -30.59 13.80
C ASP A 347 8.50 -29.78 13.63
N ILE A 348 7.74 -29.58 14.70
CA ILE A 348 6.45 -28.87 14.69
C ILE A 348 6.66 -27.44 15.21
N ALA A 349 6.51 -26.46 14.31
CA ALA A 349 6.68 -25.03 14.61
C ALA A 349 5.80 -24.52 15.77
N SER A 350 4.60 -25.11 15.98
CA SER A 350 3.68 -24.79 17.07
C SER A 350 4.24 -25.12 18.44
N THR A 351 5.00 -26.23 18.58
CA THR A 351 5.59 -26.68 19.86
C THR A 351 6.75 -25.75 20.25
N ARG A 352 7.53 -25.25 19.30
CA ARG A 352 8.59 -24.25 19.58
C ARG A 352 8.00 -22.95 20.09
N TYR A 353 6.92 -22.49 19.49
CA TYR A 353 6.25 -21.25 19.89
C TYR A 353 5.66 -21.34 21.30
N GLN A 354 5.05 -22.48 21.66
CA GLN A 354 4.52 -22.73 22.99
C GLN A 354 5.62 -22.79 24.07
N ALA A 355 6.77 -23.37 23.74
CA ALA A 355 7.92 -23.40 24.66
C ALA A 355 8.49 -22.01 24.94
N TYR A 356 8.56 -21.14 23.92
CA TYR A 356 8.97 -19.74 24.07
C TYR A 356 7.95 -18.91 24.85
N LEU A 357 6.65 -19.13 24.67
CA LEU A 357 5.59 -18.49 25.45
C LEU A 357 5.64 -18.90 26.92
N ALA A 358 5.78 -20.18 27.22
CA ALA A 358 5.89 -20.69 28.60
C ALA A 358 7.09 -20.08 29.32
N ALA A 359 8.26 -20.02 28.68
CA ALA A 359 9.46 -19.41 29.24
C ALA A 359 9.34 -17.87 29.42
N GLY A 360 8.50 -17.19 28.62
CA GLY A 360 8.19 -15.78 28.78
C GLY A 360 7.28 -15.50 29.96
N VAL A 361 6.27 -16.34 30.18
CA VAL A 361 5.29 -16.21 31.28
C VAL A 361 5.93 -16.46 32.65
N GLU A 362 6.87 -17.42 32.78
CA GLU A 362 7.56 -17.69 34.03
C GLU A 362 8.45 -16.52 34.50
N ARG A 363 8.91 -15.66 33.62
CA ARG A 363 9.74 -14.48 33.97
C ARG A 363 8.98 -13.26 34.40
N ASP A 364 7.71 -13.14 34.01
CA ASP A 364 6.85 -11.99 34.36
C ASP A 364 6.02 -12.22 35.62
N SER A 365 6.14 -13.37 36.27
CA SER A 365 5.55 -13.60 37.60
C SER A 365 6.46 -12.97 38.66
N PRO A 366 6.06 -11.87 39.32
CA PRO A 366 6.83 -11.33 40.44
C PRO A 366 6.87 -12.39 41.50
N GLY A 367 8.08 -12.81 41.89
CA GLY A 367 8.29 -13.72 43.02
C GLY A 367 7.63 -13.15 44.24
N VAL A 368 6.58 -13.83 44.71
CA VAL A 368 6.05 -13.62 46.07
C VAL A 368 7.09 -14.15 47.03
N CYS A 369 7.82 -13.23 47.66
CA CYS A 369 8.48 -13.47 48.95
C CYS A 369 7.63 -12.85 50.03
#